data_07d121b6909876db1a07bd5761ae3cdf
#
_entry.id   07d121b6909876db1a07bd5761ae3cdf
#
_cell.length_a   1.000
_cell.length_b   1.000
_cell.length_c   1.000
_cell.angle_alpha   90.00
_cell.angle_beta   90.00
_cell.angle_gamma   90.00
#
_symmetry.space_group_name_H-M   'P 1'
#
loop_
_entity.id
_entity.type
_entity.pdbx_description
1 polymer ?
#
loop_
_entity_poly.entity_id
_entity_poly.type
_entity_poly.pdbx_seq_one_letter_code
_entity_poly.pdbx_strand_id
1 'polypeptide(L)'
;MSILGADDIAEEVDAAVPAVAVPEPKIQIRDLNFYYGKLRALKNVTMDFDARVITAIIGPSGCGKSTLLRVMNRIYALYPGQSATGEVLLDGEDILDKSYPLGRLRARVGMVFQKATPFHMSIFENVAFPLRHYERLSKAEQAARVERALRQAALWDEVKDKLKQSALALSGGQQQRLCIARTLAVSPEVLLLDEPTSSLDPISTAKIEELLSQLSADYKVIIVTHNLQQAARVSNQVAFMFEGEMIECGSHEQIFLHPKEQKTSDYVTGRFG
;
A
#
# COMPACT_ATOMS: atom_id res chain seq x y z
N MET A 1 13.30 -60.29 40.07
CA MET A 1 13.60 -58.85 39.85
C MET A 1 14.34 -58.76 38.52
N SER A 2 13.62 -58.53 37.45
CA SER A 2 14.15 -58.42 36.07
C SER A 2 14.19 -56.97 35.67
N ILE A 3 15.36 -56.52 35.27
CA ILE A 3 15.64 -55.13 34.84
C ILE A 3 15.17 -55.07 33.40
N LEU A 4 14.21 -54.20 33.15
CA LEU A 4 13.72 -53.87 31.80
C LEU A 4 14.82 -53.09 31.02
N GLY A 5 15.03 -53.52 29.79
CA GLY A 5 16.10 -53.06 28.93
C GLY A 5 15.89 -51.66 28.38
N ALA A 6 17.03 -51.03 28.03
CA ALA A 6 17.18 -49.64 27.58
C ALA A 6 16.83 -49.41 26.08
N ASP A 7 16.08 -50.33 25.45
CA ASP A 7 15.84 -50.29 23.97
C ASP A 7 14.43 -49.85 23.53
N ASP A 8 13.57 -49.42 24.47
CA ASP A 8 12.16 -49.05 24.15
C ASP A 8 11.88 -47.53 24.10
N ILE A 9 12.89 -46.67 23.95
CA ILE A 9 12.69 -45.20 23.92
C ILE A 9 13.14 -44.54 22.58
N ALA A 10 13.24 -45.33 21.53
CA ALA A 10 13.77 -44.81 20.25
C ALA A 10 12.78 -44.78 19.08
N GLU A 11 11.46 -44.87 19.33
CA GLU A 11 10.47 -44.91 18.23
C GLU A 11 9.23 -44.04 18.51
N GLU A 12 9.43 -42.74 18.78
CA GLU A 12 8.32 -41.77 18.75
C GLU A 12 8.80 -40.29 18.62
N VAL A 13 9.63 -39.98 17.65
CA VAL A 13 9.91 -38.58 17.26
C VAL A 13 10.06 -38.50 15.75
N ASP A 14 8.99 -38.73 15.01
CA ASP A 14 8.86 -38.22 13.64
C ASP A 14 7.38 -37.89 13.33
N ALA A 15 6.78 -37.12 14.22
CA ALA A 15 5.58 -36.39 13.85
C ALA A 15 6.06 -35.09 13.14
N ALA A 16 6.14 -35.12 11.82
CA ALA A 16 6.39 -33.96 11.01
C ALA A 16 5.42 -32.84 11.45
N VAL A 17 5.94 -31.80 12.09
CA VAL A 17 5.19 -30.56 12.37
C VAL A 17 4.63 -30.10 11.03
N PRO A 18 3.31 -30.02 10.86
CA PRO A 18 2.75 -29.58 9.59
C PRO A 18 3.35 -28.19 9.28
N ALA A 19 4.01 -28.07 8.12
CA ALA A 19 4.54 -26.81 7.66
C ALA A 19 3.37 -25.81 7.69
N VAL A 20 3.46 -24.80 8.56
CA VAL A 20 2.50 -23.70 8.59
C VAL A 20 2.56 -23.10 7.20
N ALA A 21 1.49 -23.26 6.43
CA ALA A 21 1.40 -22.71 5.08
C ALA A 21 1.66 -21.20 5.19
N VAL A 22 2.80 -20.75 4.66
CA VAL A 22 3.09 -19.32 4.55
C VAL A 22 1.99 -18.76 3.66
N PRO A 23 1.18 -17.81 4.12
CA PRO A 23 0.09 -17.26 3.31
C PRO A 23 0.68 -16.70 2.02
N GLU A 24 0.06 -17.02 0.89
CA GLU A 24 0.50 -16.51 -0.40
C GLU A 24 0.52 -14.97 -0.38
N PRO A 25 1.55 -14.35 -0.97
CA PRO A 25 1.65 -12.89 -1.03
C PRO A 25 0.43 -12.30 -1.75
N LYS A 26 -0.09 -11.18 -1.25
CA LYS A 26 -1.23 -10.48 -1.84
C LYS A 26 -0.92 -9.92 -3.23
N ILE A 27 0.29 -9.38 -3.40
CA ILE A 27 0.80 -8.91 -4.69
C ILE A 27 2.18 -9.54 -4.91
N GLN A 28 2.40 -10.05 -6.11
CA GLN A 28 3.69 -10.56 -6.55
C GLN A 28 4.12 -9.81 -7.80
N ILE A 29 5.35 -9.32 -7.82
CA ILE A 29 5.94 -8.64 -8.97
C ILE A 29 7.12 -9.48 -9.45
N ARG A 30 7.16 -9.77 -10.77
CA ARG A 30 8.20 -10.58 -11.40
C ARG A 30 8.73 -9.85 -12.63
N ASP A 31 10.04 -9.58 -12.63
CA ASP A 31 10.79 -8.98 -13.74
C ASP A 31 10.13 -7.74 -14.35
N LEU A 32 9.51 -6.93 -13.49
CA LEU A 32 8.77 -5.76 -13.92
C LEU A 32 9.69 -4.70 -14.48
N ASN A 33 9.41 -4.28 -15.72
CA ASN A 33 10.01 -3.14 -16.37
C ASN A 33 8.95 -2.11 -16.71
N PHE A 34 9.30 -0.84 -16.58
CA PHE A 34 8.41 0.25 -16.95
C PHE A 34 9.11 1.31 -17.78
N TYR A 35 8.41 1.84 -18.77
CA TYR A 35 8.96 2.79 -19.73
C TYR A 35 8.10 4.05 -19.84
N TYR A 36 8.76 5.21 -19.80
CA TYR A 36 8.25 6.49 -20.27
C TYR A 36 8.79 6.75 -21.67
N GLY A 37 8.04 6.40 -22.71
CA GLY A 37 8.56 6.40 -24.08
C GLY A 37 9.77 5.45 -24.22
N LYS A 38 10.97 6.01 -24.42
CA LYS A 38 12.22 5.23 -24.53
C LYS A 38 12.98 5.11 -23.20
N LEU A 39 12.60 5.89 -22.18
CA LEU A 39 13.28 5.86 -20.88
C LEU A 39 12.77 4.70 -20.04
N ARG A 40 13.65 3.77 -19.69
CA ARG A 40 13.34 2.67 -18.77
C ARG A 40 13.46 3.17 -17.34
N ALA A 41 12.32 3.36 -16.68
CA ALA A 41 12.21 3.90 -15.33
C ALA A 41 12.17 2.84 -14.23
N LEU A 42 11.69 1.61 -14.52
CA LEU A 42 11.83 0.45 -13.64
C LEU A 42 12.59 -0.63 -14.40
N LYS A 43 13.45 -1.36 -13.67
CA LYS A 43 14.43 -2.29 -14.24
C LYS A 43 14.38 -3.62 -13.49
N ASN A 44 13.72 -4.63 -14.08
CA ASN A 44 13.64 -6.01 -13.56
C ASN A 44 13.23 -6.07 -12.08
N VAL A 45 12.27 -5.25 -11.67
CA VAL A 45 11.81 -5.24 -10.28
C VAL A 45 11.09 -6.55 -9.98
N THR A 46 11.56 -7.26 -8.95
CA THR A 46 10.95 -8.48 -8.43
C THR A 46 10.74 -8.32 -6.93
N MET A 47 9.51 -8.53 -6.45
CA MET A 47 9.16 -8.33 -5.04
C MET A 47 7.81 -8.96 -4.71
N ASP A 48 7.66 -9.42 -3.49
CA ASP A 48 6.41 -9.92 -2.90
C ASP A 48 5.89 -8.97 -1.81
N PHE A 49 4.58 -8.79 -1.79
CA PHE A 49 3.88 -7.99 -0.79
C PHE A 49 2.92 -8.88 -0.02
N ASP A 50 3.25 -9.17 1.24
CA ASP A 50 2.43 -10.00 2.11
C ASP A 50 1.12 -9.31 2.49
N ALA A 51 0.07 -10.09 2.69
CA ALA A 51 -1.20 -9.58 3.19
C ALA A 51 -1.07 -9.00 4.61
N ARG A 52 -1.93 -8.04 4.96
CA ARG A 52 -2.09 -7.50 6.34
C ARG A 52 -0.81 -6.98 7.01
N VAL A 53 0.11 -6.46 6.24
CA VAL A 53 1.29 -5.75 6.74
C VAL A 53 1.46 -4.44 6.01
N ILE A 54 2.06 -3.45 6.65
CA ILE A 54 2.44 -2.21 6.00
C ILE A 54 3.80 -2.41 5.35
N THR A 55 3.87 -2.24 4.03
CA THR A 55 5.15 -2.19 3.31
C THR A 55 5.49 -0.76 2.94
N ALA A 56 6.64 -0.27 3.40
CA ALA A 56 7.17 1.02 2.99
C ALA A 56 8.16 0.85 1.83
N ILE A 57 8.00 1.62 0.77
CA ILE A 57 8.96 1.73 -0.32
C ILE A 57 9.72 3.03 -0.12
N ILE A 58 11.04 2.93 0.11
CA ILE A 58 11.95 4.06 0.36
C ILE A 58 12.97 4.19 -0.75
N GLY A 59 13.63 5.33 -0.82
CA GLY A 59 14.71 5.61 -1.79
C GLY A 59 14.74 7.09 -2.20
N PRO A 60 15.78 7.54 -2.89
CA PRO A 60 15.93 8.92 -3.31
C PRO A 60 14.81 9.37 -4.27
N SER A 61 14.66 10.69 -4.41
CA SER A 61 13.69 11.26 -5.36
C SER A 61 14.01 10.82 -6.79
N GLY A 62 12.97 10.47 -7.55
CA GLY A 62 13.13 10.04 -8.95
C GLY A 62 13.55 8.58 -9.15
N CYS A 63 13.82 7.79 -8.10
CA CYS A 63 14.27 6.39 -8.26
C CYS A 63 13.19 5.40 -8.73
N GLY A 64 11.92 5.83 -8.94
CA GLY A 64 10.87 4.97 -9.50
C GLY A 64 9.76 4.55 -8.52
N LYS A 65 9.78 4.93 -7.24
CA LYS A 65 8.80 4.53 -6.21
C LYS A 65 7.33 4.79 -6.62
N SER A 66 7.01 6.03 -6.95
CA SER A 66 5.65 6.39 -7.41
C SER A 66 5.28 5.73 -8.74
N THR A 67 6.27 5.47 -9.58
CA THR A 67 6.07 4.72 -10.84
C THR A 67 5.63 3.29 -10.53
N LEU A 68 6.27 2.63 -9.55
CA LEU A 68 5.90 1.28 -9.12
C LEU A 68 4.45 1.23 -8.61
N LEU A 69 4.04 2.20 -7.76
CA LEU A 69 2.64 2.29 -7.32
C LEU A 69 1.68 2.46 -8.51
N ARG A 70 2.03 3.32 -9.46
CA ARG A 70 1.21 3.57 -10.66
C ARG A 70 1.06 2.35 -11.56
N VAL A 71 2.05 1.45 -11.56
CA VAL A 71 1.94 0.17 -12.28
C VAL A 71 0.93 -0.74 -11.59
N MET A 72 0.98 -0.88 -10.27
CA MET A 72 0.09 -1.77 -9.50
C MET A 72 -1.41 -1.46 -9.65
N ASN A 73 -1.77 -0.22 -10.02
CA ASN A 73 -3.17 0.15 -10.26
C ASN A 73 -3.45 0.53 -11.74
N ARG A 74 -2.45 0.35 -12.59
CA ARG A 74 -2.49 0.64 -14.04
C ARG A 74 -2.98 2.04 -14.39
N ILE A 75 -2.70 3.06 -13.53
CA ILE A 75 -3.06 4.44 -13.87
C ILE A 75 -2.26 4.96 -15.06
N TYR A 76 -1.07 4.41 -15.29
CA TYR A 76 -0.24 4.73 -16.45
C TYR A 76 -0.95 4.47 -17.79
N ALA A 77 -1.92 3.57 -17.82
CA ALA A 77 -2.69 3.27 -19.04
C ALA A 77 -3.52 4.46 -19.54
N LEU A 78 -3.68 5.52 -18.71
CA LEU A 78 -4.31 6.78 -19.10
C LEU A 78 -3.37 7.71 -19.91
N TYR A 79 -2.07 7.39 -19.95
CA TYR A 79 -1.04 8.26 -20.54
C TYR A 79 -0.40 7.59 -21.75
N PRO A 80 -0.50 8.19 -22.95
CA PRO A 80 0.18 7.68 -24.14
C PRO A 80 1.69 7.57 -23.94
N GLY A 81 2.30 6.53 -24.53
CA GLY A 81 3.74 6.35 -24.49
C GLY A 81 4.26 5.74 -23.18
N GLN A 82 3.40 5.34 -22.25
CA GLN A 82 3.79 4.61 -21.05
C GLN A 82 3.47 3.12 -21.21
N SER A 83 4.40 2.26 -20.82
CA SER A 83 4.24 0.80 -20.93
C SER A 83 4.96 0.06 -19.81
N ALA A 84 4.38 -1.09 -19.42
CA ALA A 84 4.96 -2.04 -18.48
C ALA A 84 5.13 -3.41 -19.16
N THR A 85 6.16 -4.15 -18.78
CA THR A 85 6.41 -5.56 -19.16
C THR A 85 6.86 -6.33 -17.92
N GLY A 86 6.76 -7.65 -17.94
CA GLY A 86 6.89 -8.51 -16.78
C GLY A 86 5.53 -8.91 -16.27
N GLU A 87 5.44 -9.33 -15.01
CA GLU A 87 4.19 -9.77 -14.39
C GLU A 87 3.92 -9.03 -13.09
N VAL A 88 2.66 -8.70 -12.84
CA VAL A 88 2.17 -8.20 -11.55
C VAL A 88 0.91 -8.99 -11.19
N LEU A 89 1.05 -9.91 -10.26
CA LEU A 89 -0.02 -10.80 -9.85
C LEU A 89 -0.74 -10.22 -8.62
N LEU A 90 -2.05 -10.13 -8.66
CA LEU A 90 -2.92 -9.81 -7.53
C LEU A 90 -3.76 -11.07 -7.24
N ASP A 91 -3.48 -11.75 -6.11
CA ASP A 91 -4.04 -13.07 -5.79
C ASP A 91 -3.87 -14.08 -6.95
N GLY A 92 -2.68 -14.12 -7.57
CA GLY A 92 -2.35 -15.00 -8.67
C GLY A 92 -2.88 -14.59 -10.05
N GLU A 93 -3.69 -13.53 -10.16
CA GLU A 93 -4.17 -13.00 -11.45
C GLU A 93 -3.25 -11.90 -11.98
N ASP A 94 -2.70 -12.04 -13.20
CA ASP A 94 -1.86 -10.99 -13.80
C ASP A 94 -2.66 -9.74 -14.15
N ILE A 95 -2.46 -8.68 -13.39
CA ILE A 95 -3.13 -7.40 -13.61
C ILE A 95 -2.56 -6.60 -14.79
N LEU A 96 -1.42 -6.99 -15.37
CA LEU A 96 -0.87 -6.36 -16.58
C LEU A 96 -1.51 -6.91 -17.85
N ASP A 97 -2.14 -8.09 -17.79
CA ASP A 97 -2.86 -8.64 -18.92
C ASP A 97 -3.90 -7.62 -19.43
N LYS A 98 -3.95 -7.46 -20.77
CA LYS A 98 -4.87 -6.51 -21.42
C LYS A 98 -6.34 -6.90 -21.22
N SER A 99 -6.62 -8.17 -21.02
CA SER A 99 -7.97 -8.69 -20.76
C SER A 99 -8.45 -8.39 -19.32
N TYR A 100 -7.53 -8.09 -18.37
CA TYR A 100 -7.92 -7.79 -17.01
C TYR A 100 -8.69 -6.45 -16.92
N PRO A 101 -9.95 -6.44 -16.44
CA PRO A 101 -10.79 -5.24 -16.45
C PRO A 101 -10.27 -4.16 -15.54
N LEU A 102 -9.96 -2.97 -16.08
CA LEU A 102 -9.43 -1.83 -15.29
C LEU A 102 -10.37 -1.39 -14.18
N GLY A 103 -11.69 -1.44 -14.39
CA GLY A 103 -12.67 -1.12 -13.36
C GLY A 103 -12.56 -2.06 -12.16
N ARG A 104 -12.47 -3.39 -12.40
CA ARG A 104 -12.26 -4.40 -11.35
C ARG A 104 -10.95 -4.16 -10.61
N LEU A 105 -9.86 -3.90 -11.34
CA LEU A 105 -8.56 -3.61 -10.73
C LEU A 105 -8.65 -2.42 -9.77
N ARG A 106 -9.19 -1.29 -10.23
CA ARG A 106 -9.23 -0.04 -9.46
C ARG A 106 -10.22 -0.06 -8.31
N ALA A 107 -11.19 -0.97 -8.31
CA ALA A 107 -12.02 -1.25 -7.15
C ALA A 107 -11.26 -2.05 -6.08
N ARG A 108 -10.39 -2.99 -6.51
CA ARG A 108 -9.58 -3.84 -5.60
C ARG A 108 -8.31 -3.12 -5.09
N VAL A 109 -7.69 -2.27 -5.92
CA VAL A 109 -6.44 -1.57 -5.63
C VAL A 109 -6.69 -0.07 -5.62
N GLY A 110 -6.96 0.47 -4.44
CA GLY A 110 -7.17 1.90 -4.23
C GLY A 110 -5.85 2.67 -4.19
N MET A 111 -5.86 3.91 -4.66
CA MET A 111 -4.66 4.78 -4.65
C MET A 111 -4.96 6.15 -4.08
N VAL A 112 -4.10 6.60 -3.17
CA VAL A 112 -4.09 7.94 -2.58
C VAL A 112 -2.82 8.65 -3.04
N PHE A 113 -2.97 9.83 -3.63
CA PHE A 113 -1.86 10.60 -4.21
C PHE A 113 -1.20 11.50 -3.16
N GLN A 114 0.04 11.89 -3.44
CA GLN A 114 0.84 12.80 -2.64
C GLN A 114 0.11 14.10 -2.32
N LYS A 115 -0.46 14.74 -3.33
CA LYS A 115 -1.29 15.93 -3.15
C LYS A 115 -2.73 15.52 -2.92
N ALA A 116 -3.30 15.95 -1.80
CA ALA A 116 -4.74 15.81 -1.57
C ALA A 116 -5.50 16.51 -2.70
N THR A 117 -6.36 15.76 -3.39
CA THR A 117 -7.16 16.25 -4.52
C THR A 117 -8.63 15.90 -4.29
N PRO A 118 -9.30 16.55 -3.33
CA PRO A 118 -10.74 16.42 -3.24
C PRO A 118 -11.39 16.98 -4.51
N PHE A 119 -12.47 16.37 -4.96
CA PHE A 119 -13.26 16.90 -6.05
C PHE A 119 -13.97 18.19 -5.62
N HIS A 120 -14.28 19.06 -6.55
CA HIS A 120 -15.03 20.31 -6.36
C HIS A 120 -16.52 20.01 -6.04
N MET A 121 -16.74 19.21 -5.01
CA MET A 121 -18.02 18.69 -4.55
C MET A 121 -18.09 18.80 -3.02
N SER A 122 -19.24 18.47 -2.43
CA SER A 122 -19.37 18.37 -0.98
C SER A 122 -18.51 17.24 -0.41
N ILE A 123 -18.31 17.25 0.92
CA ILE A 123 -17.64 16.18 1.65
C ILE A 123 -18.33 14.85 1.39
N PHE A 124 -19.66 14.81 1.51
CA PHE A 124 -20.48 13.62 1.23
C PHE A 124 -20.28 13.11 -0.19
N GLU A 125 -20.40 13.99 -1.18
CA GLU A 125 -20.28 13.63 -2.60
C GLU A 125 -18.90 13.09 -2.97
N ASN A 126 -17.83 13.60 -2.34
CA ASN A 126 -16.48 13.06 -2.56
C ASN A 126 -16.38 11.58 -2.20
N VAL A 127 -16.97 11.17 -1.07
CA VAL A 127 -16.93 9.77 -0.61
C VAL A 127 -17.96 8.91 -1.33
N ALA A 128 -19.12 9.48 -1.67
CA ALA A 128 -20.19 8.78 -2.38
C ALA A 128 -19.89 8.55 -3.87
N PHE A 129 -18.99 9.34 -4.46
CA PHE A 129 -18.68 9.29 -5.89
C PHE A 129 -18.26 7.89 -6.39
N PRO A 130 -17.27 7.22 -5.80
CA PRO A 130 -16.88 5.89 -6.23
C PRO A 130 -17.99 4.84 -5.98
N LEU A 131 -18.78 4.96 -4.93
CA LEU A 131 -19.90 4.05 -4.66
C LEU A 131 -20.90 4.05 -5.82
N ARG A 132 -21.25 5.23 -6.32
CA ARG A 132 -22.18 5.37 -7.46
C ARG A 132 -21.61 4.84 -8.77
N HIS A 133 -20.30 4.81 -8.89
CA HIS A 133 -19.63 4.30 -10.09
C HIS A 133 -19.61 2.77 -10.13
N TYR A 134 -19.38 2.13 -8.99
CA TYR A 134 -19.18 0.67 -8.91
C TYR A 134 -20.42 -0.09 -8.43
N GLU A 135 -21.34 0.55 -7.69
CA GLU A 135 -22.43 -0.13 -7.01
C GLU A 135 -23.77 0.61 -7.24
N ARG A 136 -24.86 -0.16 -7.23
CA ARG A 136 -26.24 0.38 -7.25
C ARG A 136 -26.83 0.32 -5.84
N LEU A 137 -26.60 1.36 -5.06
CA LEU A 137 -27.01 1.47 -3.67
C LEU A 137 -28.22 2.40 -3.52
N SER A 138 -29.12 2.07 -2.60
CA SER A 138 -30.15 2.99 -2.12
C SER A 138 -29.49 4.21 -1.42
N LYS A 139 -30.26 5.30 -1.25
CA LYS A 139 -29.75 6.49 -0.54
C LYS A 139 -29.34 6.19 0.90
N ALA A 140 -30.06 5.30 1.58
CA ALA A 140 -29.73 4.90 2.94
C ALA A 140 -28.44 4.08 3.02
N GLU A 141 -28.27 3.09 2.15
CA GLU A 141 -27.02 2.30 2.06
C GLU A 141 -25.83 3.17 1.70
N GLN A 142 -26.00 4.09 0.74
CA GLN A 142 -24.95 5.04 0.38
C GLN A 142 -24.54 5.91 1.57
N ALA A 143 -25.50 6.43 2.35
CA ALA A 143 -25.21 7.22 3.54
C ALA A 143 -24.45 6.41 4.59
N ALA A 144 -24.86 5.17 4.84
CA ALA A 144 -24.18 4.28 5.78
C ALA A 144 -22.74 3.96 5.35
N ARG A 145 -22.51 3.72 4.04
CA ARG A 145 -21.16 3.47 3.49
C ARG A 145 -20.27 4.71 3.58
N VAL A 146 -20.81 5.90 3.31
CA VAL A 146 -20.10 7.18 3.47
C VAL A 146 -19.71 7.41 4.92
N GLU A 147 -20.61 7.23 5.87
CA GLU A 147 -20.31 7.34 7.29
C GLU A 147 -19.21 6.34 7.70
N ARG A 148 -19.35 5.07 7.32
CA ARG A 148 -18.34 4.04 7.61
C ARG A 148 -16.95 4.45 7.09
N ALA A 149 -16.86 4.88 5.83
CA ALA A 149 -15.59 5.28 5.22
C ALA A 149 -14.97 6.51 5.92
N LEU A 150 -15.79 7.49 6.31
CA LEU A 150 -15.33 8.66 7.07
C LEU A 150 -14.87 8.28 8.49
N ARG A 151 -15.52 7.32 9.15
CA ARG A 151 -15.08 6.77 10.44
C ARG A 151 -13.74 6.03 10.30
N GLN A 152 -13.63 5.14 9.30
CA GLN A 152 -12.39 4.43 9.01
C GLN A 152 -11.22 5.38 8.70
N ALA A 153 -11.48 6.54 8.11
CA ALA A 153 -10.49 7.59 7.85
C ALA A 153 -10.27 8.56 9.03
N ALA A 154 -10.82 8.26 10.22
CA ALA A 154 -10.76 9.11 11.42
C ALA A 154 -11.17 10.57 11.14
N LEU A 155 -12.18 10.77 10.28
CA LEU A 155 -12.65 12.10 9.87
C LEU A 155 -14.10 12.40 10.26
N TRP A 156 -14.91 11.38 10.58
CA TRP A 156 -16.34 11.50 10.83
C TRP A 156 -16.70 12.58 11.85
N ASP A 157 -16.09 12.54 13.03
CA ASP A 157 -16.42 13.45 14.12
C ASP A 157 -16.11 14.91 13.81
N GLU A 158 -15.17 15.14 12.89
CA GLU A 158 -14.79 16.50 12.45
C GLU A 158 -15.73 17.05 11.36
N VAL A 159 -16.49 16.17 10.66
CA VAL A 159 -17.25 16.59 9.46
C VAL A 159 -18.74 16.20 9.47
N LYS A 160 -19.23 15.39 10.41
CA LYS A 160 -20.61 14.87 10.44
C LYS A 160 -21.69 15.94 10.31
N ASP A 161 -21.47 17.12 10.90
CA ASP A 161 -22.42 18.23 10.91
C ASP A 161 -22.29 19.16 9.68
N LYS A 162 -21.30 18.91 8.80
CA LYS A 162 -21.01 19.75 7.63
C LYS A 162 -20.80 18.95 6.34
N LEU A 163 -21.37 17.76 6.23
CA LEU A 163 -21.22 16.85 5.07
C LEU A 163 -21.61 17.48 3.72
N LYS A 164 -22.51 18.46 3.74
CA LYS A 164 -22.97 19.19 2.54
C LYS A 164 -22.04 20.35 2.14
N GLN A 165 -21.09 20.73 3.00
CA GLN A 165 -20.14 21.79 2.70
C GLN A 165 -19.10 21.33 1.67
N SER A 166 -18.48 22.31 1.02
CA SER A 166 -17.39 22.04 0.04
C SER A 166 -16.22 21.32 0.71
N ALA A 167 -15.73 20.27 0.08
CA ALA A 167 -14.54 19.55 0.51
C ALA A 167 -13.27 20.42 0.47
N LEU A 168 -13.25 21.45 -0.36
CA LEU A 168 -12.13 22.39 -0.47
C LEU A 168 -11.99 23.31 0.74
N ALA A 169 -13.02 23.43 1.58
CA ALA A 169 -12.97 24.20 2.83
C ALA A 169 -12.28 23.47 3.98
N LEU A 170 -11.93 22.22 3.79
CA LEU A 170 -11.20 21.41 4.78
C LEU A 170 -9.72 21.78 4.83
N SER A 171 -9.08 21.59 5.99
CA SER A 171 -7.61 21.70 6.13
C SER A 171 -6.89 20.63 5.28
N GLY A 172 -5.60 20.83 5.00
CA GLY A 172 -4.81 19.89 4.20
C GLY A 172 -4.85 18.45 4.74
N GLY A 173 -4.68 18.27 6.06
CA GLY A 173 -4.78 16.95 6.69
C GLY A 173 -6.18 16.36 6.64
N GLN A 174 -7.24 17.19 6.75
CA GLN A 174 -8.62 16.74 6.56
C GLN A 174 -8.90 16.35 5.10
N GLN A 175 -8.39 17.11 4.15
CA GLN A 175 -8.50 16.78 2.71
C GLN A 175 -7.81 15.46 2.39
N GLN A 176 -6.64 15.21 2.97
CA GLN A 176 -5.92 13.94 2.77
C GLN A 176 -6.73 12.77 3.34
N ARG A 177 -7.24 12.89 4.57
CA ARG A 177 -8.11 11.86 5.18
C ARG A 177 -9.42 11.69 4.40
N LEU A 178 -9.97 12.74 3.79
CA LEU A 178 -11.12 12.65 2.89
C LEU A 178 -10.77 11.84 1.61
N CYS A 179 -9.58 12.05 1.03
CA CYS A 179 -9.12 11.24 -0.11
C CYS A 179 -8.93 9.77 0.27
N ILE A 180 -8.45 9.49 1.50
CA ILE A 180 -8.40 8.13 2.04
C ILE A 180 -9.82 7.57 2.21
N ALA A 181 -10.75 8.30 2.84
CA ALA A 181 -12.15 7.89 2.99
C ALA A 181 -12.81 7.58 1.63
N ARG A 182 -12.59 8.43 0.63
CA ARG A 182 -13.07 8.19 -0.74
C ARG A 182 -12.56 6.88 -1.31
N THR A 183 -11.30 6.56 -1.07
CA THR A 183 -10.69 5.31 -1.52
C THR A 183 -11.25 4.10 -0.77
N LEU A 184 -11.44 4.21 0.56
CA LEU A 184 -11.99 3.15 1.41
C LEU A 184 -13.48 2.86 1.16
N ALA A 185 -14.24 3.81 0.60
CA ALA A 185 -15.67 3.68 0.40
C ALA A 185 -16.08 2.43 -0.39
N VAL A 186 -15.26 2.01 -1.36
CA VAL A 186 -15.48 0.80 -2.17
C VAL A 186 -14.87 -0.47 -1.57
N SER A 187 -14.32 -0.39 -0.34
CA SER A 187 -13.69 -1.50 0.38
C SER A 187 -12.61 -2.21 -0.46
N PRO A 188 -11.54 -1.52 -0.85
CA PRO A 188 -10.47 -2.12 -1.64
C PRO A 188 -9.76 -3.22 -0.83
N GLU A 189 -8.99 -4.06 -1.50
CA GLU A 189 -8.15 -5.09 -0.85
C GLU A 189 -6.74 -4.56 -0.57
N VAL A 190 -6.28 -3.65 -1.41
CA VAL A 190 -4.95 -3.00 -1.34
C VAL A 190 -5.11 -1.49 -1.34
N LEU A 191 -4.39 -0.83 -0.45
CA LEU A 191 -4.32 0.63 -0.35
C LEU A 191 -2.90 1.09 -0.68
N LEU A 192 -2.76 1.79 -1.79
CA LEU A 192 -1.51 2.41 -2.23
C LEU A 192 -1.49 3.89 -1.82
N LEU A 193 -0.43 4.33 -1.12
CA LEU A 193 -0.28 5.72 -0.70
C LEU A 193 1.05 6.28 -1.21
N ASP A 194 0.97 7.29 -2.05
CA ASP A 194 2.13 7.97 -2.61
C ASP A 194 2.45 9.22 -1.76
N GLU A 195 3.44 9.14 -0.89
CA GLU A 195 3.89 10.22 0.01
C GLU A 195 2.74 10.97 0.74
N PRO A 196 1.82 10.27 1.44
CA PRO A 196 0.55 10.83 1.90
C PRO A 196 0.67 11.95 2.94
N THR A 197 1.85 12.18 3.50
CA THR A 197 2.07 13.15 4.58
C THR A 197 3.08 14.24 4.23
N SER A 198 3.66 14.22 3.01
CA SER A 198 4.77 15.10 2.61
C SER A 198 4.48 16.60 2.68
N SER A 199 3.20 17.00 2.62
CA SER A 199 2.76 18.40 2.65
C SER A 199 1.95 18.74 3.90
N LEU A 200 2.04 17.92 4.96
CA LEU A 200 1.23 18.07 6.15
C LEU A 200 2.06 18.51 7.35
N ASP A 201 1.38 19.17 8.29
CA ASP A 201 1.94 19.48 9.59
C ASP A 201 2.18 18.22 10.45
N PRO A 202 3.00 18.30 11.50
CA PRO A 202 3.33 17.11 12.32
C PRO A 202 2.13 16.46 12.99
N ILE A 203 1.11 17.22 13.40
CA ILE A 203 -0.09 16.70 14.07
C ILE A 203 -0.93 15.90 13.05
N SER A 204 -1.13 16.46 11.86
CA SER A 204 -1.84 15.79 10.76
C SER A 204 -1.09 14.54 10.28
N THR A 205 0.24 14.59 10.25
CA THR A 205 1.10 13.43 9.93
C THR A 205 0.90 12.30 10.93
N ALA A 206 0.97 12.60 12.24
CA ALA A 206 0.76 11.60 13.30
C ALA A 206 -0.62 10.92 13.19
N LYS A 207 -1.68 11.69 12.92
CA LYS A 207 -3.03 11.15 12.72
C LYS A 207 -3.11 10.17 11.52
N ILE A 208 -2.38 10.46 10.44
CA ILE A 208 -2.34 9.56 9.28
C ILE A 208 -1.52 8.31 9.59
N GLU A 209 -0.39 8.42 10.30
CA GLU A 209 0.42 7.27 10.70
C GLU A 209 -0.39 6.31 11.59
N GLU A 210 -1.12 6.83 12.58
CA GLU A 210 -2.02 6.05 13.42
C GLU A 210 -3.13 5.38 12.60
N LEU A 211 -3.73 6.14 11.67
CA LEU A 211 -4.75 5.63 10.76
C LEU A 211 -4.22 4.46 9.92
N LEU A 212 -3.02 4.56 9.35
CA LEU A 212 -2.42 3.49 8.54
C LEU A 212 -2.20 2.21 9.36
N SER A 213 -1.78 2.36 10.62
CA SER A 213 -1.63 1.22 11.53
C SER A 213 -2.96 0.51 11.77
N GLN A 214 -4.05 1.28 11.98
CA GLN A 214 -5.40 0.71 12.15
C GLN A 214 -5.89 0.01 10.87
N LEU A 215 -5.67 0.63 9.70
CA LEU A 215 -6.12 0.08 8.42
C LEU A 215 -5.38 -1.20 8.02
N SER A 216 -4.15 -1.40 8.48
CA SER A 216 -3.37 -2.61 8.13
C SER A 216 -3.95 -3.91 8.67
N ALA A 217 -4.88 -3.85 9.64
CA ALA A 217 -5.61 -5.01 10.12
C ALA A 217 -6.56 -5.60 9.05
N ASP A 218 -7.14 -4.73 8.21
CA ASP A 218 -8.15 -5.12 7.21
C ASP A 218 -7.62 -5.05 5.77
N TYR A 219 -6.64 -4.20 5.50
CA TYR A 219 -6.15 -3.89 4.16
C TYR A 219 -4.65 -4.19 4.02
N LYS A 220 -4.22 -4.62 2.83
CA LYS A 220 -2.80 -4.53 2.47
C LYS A 220 -2.46 -3.06 2.24
N VAL A 221 -1.53 -2.51 3.02
CA VAL A 221 -1.10 -1.12 2.90
C VAL A 221 0.30 -1.06 2.29
N ILE A 222 0.48 -0.28 1.22
CA ILE A 222 1.77 0.02 0.60
C ILE A 222 1.94 1.54 0.59
N ILE A 223 2.97 2.02 1.26
CA ILE A 223 3.29 3.45 1.35
C ILE A 223 4.62 3.75 0.66
N VAL A 224 4.64 4.75 -0.19
CA VAL A 224 5.88 5.38 -0.65
C VAL A 224 6.18 6.57 0.25
N THR A 225 7.40 6.67 0.74
CA THR A 225 7.86 7.83 1.50
C THR A 225 9.36 8.05 1.34
N HIS A 226 9.78 9.31 1.37
CA HIS A 226 11.19 9.69 1.49
C HIS A 226 11.60 9.96 2.95
N ASN A 227 10.64 9.92 3.88
CA ASN A 227 10.90 10.10 5.32
C ASN A 227 11.21 8.74 5.96
N LEU A 228 12.51 8.51 6.23
CA LEU A 228 13.00 7.27 6.84
C LEU A 228 12.42 7.03 8.24
N GLN A 229 12.23 8.09 9.04
CA GLN A 229 11.65 7.98 10.37
C GLN A 229 10.17 7.53 10.30
N GLN A 230 9.42 8.05 9.33
CA GLN A 230 8.06 7.59 9.07
C GLN A 230 8.03 6.11 8.67
N ALA A 231 8.86 5.72 7.68
CA ALA A 231 8.95 4.33 7.27
C ALA A 231 9.26 3.40 8.45
N ALA A 232 10.22 3.78 9.31
CA ALA A 232 10.59 3.00 10.48
C ALA A 232 9.45 2.86 11.52
N ARG A 233 8.61 3.91 11.69
CA ARG A 233 7.50 3.86 12.65
C ARG A 233 6.31 3.06 12.18
N VAL A 234 5.97 3.13 10.88
CA VAL A 234 4.68 2.61 10.42
C VAL A 234 4.77 1.25 9.71
N SER A 235 5.96 0.84 9.21
CA SER A 235 6.06 -0.34 8.36
C SER A 235 6.58 -1.58 9.09
N ASN A 236 6.11 -2.73 8.63
CA ASN A 236 6.60 -4.05 9.03
C ASN A 236 7.68 -4.54 8.05
N GLN A 237 7.49 -4.23 6.76
CA GLN A 237 8.38 -4.57 5.66
C GLN A 237 8.84 -3.28 5.00
N VAL A 238 10.10 -3.21 4.61
CA VAL A 238 10.69 -2.07 3.90
C VAL A 238 11.38 -2.55 2.63
N ALA A 239 11.16 -1.83 1.55
CA ALA A 239 11.78 -2.05 0.26
C ALA A 239 12.58 -0.80 -0.14
N PHE A 240 13.87 -0.95 -0.36
CA PHE A 240 14.73 0.13 -0.81
C PHE A 240 14.90 0.08 -2.33
N MET A 241 14.55 1.17 -2.99
CA MET A 241 14.71 1.35 -4.43
C MET A 241 15.77 2.39 -4.75
N PHE A 242 16.58 2.10 -5.79
CA PHE A 242 17.57 3.00 -6.31
C PHE A 242 17.68 2.88 -7.85
N GLU A 243 17.63 4.00 -8.57
CA GLU A 243 17.75 4.08 -10.04
C GLU A 243 16.88 3.10 -10.84
N GLY A 244 15.66 2.88 -10.37
CA GLY A 244 14.67 2.00 -11.00
C GLY A 244 14.78 0.53 -10.63
N GLU A 245 15.71 0.17 -9.76
CA GLU A 245 15.95 -1.19 -9.30
C GLU A 245 15.49 -1.38 -7.85
N MET A 246 15.05 -2.59 -7.51
CA MET A 246 14.84 -3.02 -6.12
C MET A 246 16.18 -3.51 -5.58
N ILE A 247 16.76 -2.77 -4.64
CA ILE A 247 18.09 -3.08 -4.10
C ILE A 247 17.99 -4.08 -2.95
N GLU A 248 17.08 -3.81 -2.00
CA GLU A 248 16.91 -4.66 -0.83
C GLU A 248 15.48 -4.59 -0.32
N CYS A 249 14.96 -5.73 0.15
CA CYS A 249 13.67 -5.84 0.80
C CYS A 249 13.78 -6.75 2.02
N GLY A 250 13.20 -6.33 3.13
CA GLY A 250 13.23 -7.09 4.37
C GLY A 250 12.33 -6.51 5.46
N SER A 251 12.44 -7.08 6.68
CA SER A 251 11.80 -6.47 7.84
C SER A 251 12.36 -5.06 8.10
N HIS A 252 11.58 -4.22 8.80
CA HIS A 252 12.09 -2.88 9.14
C HIS A 252 13.39 -2.94 9.95
N GLU A 253 13.51 -3.90 10.85
CA GLU A 253 14.76 -4.11 11.63
C GLU A 253 15.95 -4.43 10.73
N GLN A 254 15.75 -5.33 9.76
CA GLN A 254 16.81 -5.68 8.81
C GLN A 254 17.27 -4.46 8.03
N ILE A 255 16.35 -3.70 7.44
CA ILE A 255 16.71 -2.57 6.55
C ILE A 255 17.34 -1.40 7.32
N PHE A 256 16.83 -1.08 8.51
CA PHE A 256 17.32 0.08 9.27
C PHE A 256 18.49 -0.20 10.21
N LEU A 257 18.61 -1.43 10.74
CA LEU A 257 19.62 -1.77 11.73
C LEU A 257 20.73 -2.69 11.16
N HIS A 258 20.38 -3.58 10.23
CA HIS A 258 21.28 -4.62 9.72
C HIS A 258 21.16 -4.77 8.20
N PRO A 259 21.28 -3.67 7.41
CA PRO A 259 21.20 -3.76 5.95
C PRO A 259 22.28 -4.67 5.39
N LYS A 260 21.92 -5.53 4.42
CA LYS A 260 22.83 -6.45 3.76
C LYS A 260 23.58 -5.77 2.60
N GLU A 261 22.90 -4.82 1.95
CA GLU A 261 23.44 -4.12 0.81
C GLU A 261 24.11 -2.80 1.25
N GLN A 262 25.33 -2.55 0.76
CA GLN A 262 26.05 -1.33 1.09
C GLN A 262 25.28 -0.06 0.69
N LYS A 263 24.60 -0.07 -0.45
CA LYS A 263 23.76 1.04 -0.91
C LYS A 263 22.63 1.33 0.07
N THR A 264 22.00 0.29 0.65
CA THR A 264 20.96 0.44 1.68
C THR A 264 21.55 1.09 2.93
N SER A 265 22.70 0.58 3.40
CA SER A 265 23.42 1.13 4.55
C SER A 265 23.74 2.60 4.39
N ASP A 266 24.29 2.99 3.22
CA ASP A 266 24.66 4.37 2.94
C ASP A 266 23.40 5.28 2.91
N TYR A 267 22.30 4.79 2.34
CA TYR A 267 21.05 5.55 2.28
C TYR A 267 20.44 5.78 3.66
N VAL A 268 20.29 4.73 4.47
CA VAL A 268 19.64 4.85 5.79
C VAL A 268 20.48 5.62 6.81
N THR A 269 21.83 5.64 6.64
CA THR A 269 22.75 6.40 7.49
C THR A 269 23.00 7.83 6.99
N GLY A 270 22.37 8.25 5.88
CA GLY A 270 22.53 9.59 5.32
C GLY A 270 23.90 9.84 4.65
N ARG A 271 24.66 8.78 4.34
CA ARG A 271 25.94 8.85 3.62
C ARG A 271 25.79 8.80 2.09
N PHE A 272 24.58 8.90 1.62
CA PHE A 272 24.23 8.86 0.21
C PHE A 272 24.39 10.27 -0.36
N GLY A 273 25.46 10.51 -1.11
CA GLY A 273 25.78 11.79 -1.74
C GLY A 273 26.78 11.60 -2.86
#